data_871a97dad502715b6b3f00b1fa03360b
#
_entry.id   871a97dad502715b6b3f00b1fa03360b
#
_cell.length_a   1.000
_cell.length_b   1.000
_cell.length_c   1.000
_cell.angle_alpha   90.00
_cell.angle_beta   90.00
_cell.angle_gamma   90.00
#
_symmetry.space_group_name_H-M   'P 1'
#
loop_
_entity.id
_entity.type
_entity.pdbx_description
1 polymer ?
#
loop_
_entity_poly.entity_id
_entity_poly.type
_entity_poly.pdbx_seq_one_letter_code
_entity_poly.pdbx_strand_id
1 'polypeptide(L)'
;MARNGFDVTLADRRKPWDVTSWSEGQKPTSSYFATSAEMLEAAGLANLNVTKRPMWTLDHDGQPVALPGRYANVDAKGQVRGINLTDRYVNIQMEDAFGFGDAIVDSGEAAWERAGSAKNGSLVFGCMELTHLGVKVPGDDQGGDMVPYLLILNSFGGEAPLGGLIAFIRPVCTNTFEAAKGTKTPYRFSIRHTGTLDGKLQMAREALGITFQHVAEVQALTTHLATTKLVESQVQAILDATFADPDHKDQRSPLAIKVWDHYQASPTLDGIRGTGWGVFNAVSEYLDHVQDYRPRGAAGDPLALRAENLLVGKAQGKKEVALKALLAIK
;
A
#
# COMPACT_ATOMS: atom_id res chain seq x y z
N MET A 1 -27.53 -10.34 -18.41
CA MET A 1 -26.93 -10.29 -17.06
C MET A 1 -25.54 -9.68 -17.22
N ALA A 2 -25.35 -8.43 -16.83
CA ALA A 2 -24.08 -7.73 -16.96
C ALA A 2 -23.07 -8.37 -16.02
N ARG A 3 -21.99 -8.89 -16.59
CA ARG A 3 -20.78 -9.23 -15.82
C ARG A 3 -20.20 -7.91 -15.32
N ASN A 4 -20.28 -7.66 -14.02
CA ASN A 4 -19.47 -6.65 -13.35
C ASN A 4 -18.02 -7.15 -13.30
N GLY A 5 -17.40 -7.34 -14.45
CA GLY A 5 -15.97 -7.49 -14.58
C GLY A 5 -15.40 -6.09 -14.56
N PHE A 6 -14.54 -5.80 -13.61
CA PHE A 6 -13.63 -4.67 -13.68
C PHE A 6 -12.64 -4.93 -14.82
N ASP A 7 -13.10 -4.77 -16.04
CA ASP A 7 -12.24 -4.71 -17.21
C ASP A 7 -11.74 -3.26 -17.32
N VAL A 8 -10.90 -2.89 -16.34
CA VAL A 8 -10.22 -1.60 -16.34
C VAL A 8 -9.21 -1.68 -17.47
N THR A 9 -9.41 -0.89 -18.51
CA THR A 9 -8.44 -0.79 -19.61
C THR A 9 -7.08 -0.31 -19.05
N LEU A 10 -5.99 -0.63 -19.71
CA LEU A 10 -4.66 -0.19 -19.26
C LEU A 10 -4.59 1.32 -19.02
N ALA A 11 -5.30 2.12 -19.83
CA ALA A 11 -5.40 3.56 -19.70
C ALA A 11 -6.14 4.03 -18.43
N ASP A 12 -7.00 3.19 -17.85
CA ASP A 12 -7.79 3.51 -16.66
C ASP A 12 -7.21 2.91 -15.37
N ARG A 13 -6.08 2.22 -15.45
CA ARG A 13 -5.43 1.63 -14.26
C ARG A 13 -4.91 2.72 -13.37
N ARG A 14 -5.35 2.68 -12.13
CA ARG A 14 -4.96 3.61 -11.07
C ARG A 14 -3.95 2.95 -10.16
N LYS A 15 -3.10 3.77 -9.54
CA LYS A 15 -2.22 3.28 -8.47
C LYS A 15 -3.08 2.61 -7.40
N PRO A 16 -2.59 1.57 -6.72
CA PRO A 16 -3.40 0.80 -5.77
C PRO A 16 -3.98 1.61 -4.61
N TRP A 17 -3.35 2.73 -4.27
CA TRP A 17 -3.82 3.68 -3.26
C TRP A 17 -4.70 4.80 -3.83
N ASP A 18 -4.99 4.80 -5.14
CA ASP A 18 -5.94 5.72 -5.76
C ASP A 18 -7.38 5.31 -5.45
N VAL A 19 -7.78 5.41 -4.21
CA VAL A 19 -9.15 5.18 -3.79
C VAL A 19 -9.97 6.44 -4.04
N THR A 20 -11.02 6.31 -4.83
CA THR A 20 -11.89 7.44 -5.22
C THR A 20 -13.00 7.74 -4.24
N SER A 21 -13.15 6.97 -3.19
CA SER A 21 -14.22 7.11 -2.19
C SER A 21 -14.03 8.25 -1.19
N TRP A 22 -13.18 9.20 -1.50
CA TRP A 22 -12.73 10.23 -0.59
C TRP A 22 -13.74 11.31 -0.27
N SER A 23 -14.58 11.62 -1.18
CA SER A 23 -15.83 12.37 -1.11
C SER A 23 -16.41 12.45 -2.51
N GLU A 24 -17.72 12.32 -2.63
CA GLU A 24 -18.41 12.59 -3.90
C GLU A 24 -18.00 13.97 -4.42
N GLY A 25 -17.30 14.00 -5.56
CA GLY A 25 -16.91 15.22 -6.26
C GLY A 25 -15.42 15.50 -6.39
N GLN A 26 -14.53 14.84 -5.65
CA GLN A 26 -13.08 15.01 -5.83
C GLN A 26 -12.54 14.01 -6.85
N LYS A 27 -12.41 14.44 -8.11
CA LYS A 27 -11.56 13.73 -9.08
C LYS A 27 -10.11 13.82 -8.60
N PRO A 28 -9.32 12.73 -8.67
CA PRO A 28 -7.90 12.82 -8.41
C PRO A 28 -7.31 13.81 -9.43
N THR A 29 -6.93 14.96 -8.93
CA THR A 29 -6.13 15.89 -9.73
C THR A 29 -4.74 15.28 -9.85
N SER A 30 -4.20 15.22 -11.05
CA SER A 30 -2.81 14.84 -11.34
C SER A 30 -1.81 15.91 -10.88
N SER A 31 -2.12 16.65 -9.84
CA SER A 31 -1.34 17.79 -9.37
C SER A 31 -0.55 17.35 -8.13
N TYR A 32 0.74 17.59 -8.14
CA TYR A 32 1.57 17.53 -6.95
C TYR A 32 1.24 18.72 -6.04
N PHE A 33 1.36 18.49 -4.73
CA PHE A 33 1.16 19.52 -3.73
C PHE A 33 2.51 20.00 -3.18
N ALA A 34 2.62 21.28 -2.90
CA ALA A 34 3.83 21.85 -2.34
C ALA A 34 4.01 21.50 -0.86
N THR A 35 2.90 21.28 -0.14
CA THR A 35 2.93 20.99 1.29
C THR A 35 1.99 19.83 1.66
N SER A 36 2.29 19.18 2.78
CA SER A 36 1.41 18.19 3.37
C SER A 36 0.05 18.77 3.75
N ALA A 37 0.00 20.03 4.16
CA ALA A 37 -1.24 20.72 4.51
C ALA A 37 -2.18 20.85 3.31
N GLU A 38 -1.69 21.28 2.15
CA GLU A 38 -2.47 21.36 0.90
C GLU A 38 -2.99 19.97 0.48
N MET A 39 -2.13 18.96 0.58
CA MET A 39 -2.49 17.57 0.26
C MET A 39 -3.59 17.05 1.20
N LEU A 40 -3.48 17.30 2.51
CA LEU A 40 -4.47 16.88 3.51
C LEU A 40 -5.80 17.61 3.31
N GLU A 41 -5.78 18.89 2.97
CA GLU A 41 -6.99 19.66 2.66
C GLU A 41 -7.70 19.10 1.43
N ALA A 42 -6.96 18.88 0.34
CA ALA A 42 -7.49 18.28 -0.88
C ALA A 42 -8.09 16.87 -0.65
N ALA A 43 -7.54 16.11 0.31
CA ALA A 43 -8.03 14.79 0.69
C ALA A 43 -9.19 14.84 1.70
N GLY A 44 -9.58 16.01 2.21
CA GLY A 44 -10.59 16.15 3.27
C GLY A 44 -10.14 15.60 4.63
N LEU A 45 -8.83 15.53 4.86
CA LEU A 45 -8.20 14.98 6.06
C LEU A 45 -7.56 16.05 6.96
N ALA A 46 -7.58 17.31 6.54
CA ALA A 46 -7.12 18.42 7.36
C ALA A 46 -8.03 18.64 8.57
N ASN A 47 -7.44 19.08 9.67
CA ASN A 47 -8.16 19.51 10.88
C ASN A 47 -9.08 18.41 11.47
N LEU A 48 -8.71 17.15 11.39
CA LEU A 48 -9.50 16.06 11.98
C LEU A 48 -9.61 16.21 13.50
N ASN A 49 -8.60 16.77 14.17
CA ASN A 49 -8.60 17.04 15.62
C ASN A 49 -9.09 15.82 16.43
N VAL A 50 -8.49 14.67 16.17
CA VAL A 50 -8.91 13.41 16.77
C VAL A 50 -8.59 13.40 18.26
N THR A 51 -9.60 13.14 19.08
CA THR A 51 -9.49 13.11 20.54
C THR A 51 -9.93 11.77 21.11
N LYS A 52 -9.34 11.36 22.23
CA LYS A 52 -9.80 10.21 22.99
C LYS A 52 -11.09 10.53 23.74
N ARG A 53 -12.07 9.63 23.65
CA ARG A 53 -13.33 9.68 24.39
C ARG A 53 -13.52 8.37 25.14
N PRO A 54 -14.00 8.36 26.40
CA PRO A 54 -14.34 7.13 27.11
C PRO A 54 -15.36 6.30 26.33
N MET A 55 -15.19 4.98 26.34
CA MET A 55 -16.19 4.06 25.81
C MET A 55 -17.22 3.71 26.89
N TRP A 56 -18.44 3.50 26.45
CA TRP A 56 -19.57 3.15 27.30
C TRP A 56 -20.25 1.89 26.79
N THR A 57 -20.87 1.14 27.68
CA THR A 57 -21.78 0.04 27.38
C THR A 57 -23.10 0.27 28.13
N LEU A 58 -24.09 -0.56 27.88
CA LEU A 58 -25.32 -0.57 28.67
C LEU A 58 -25.25 -1.71 29.68
N ASP A 59 -25.70 -1.45 30.90
CA ASP A 59 -25.92 -2.52 31.89
C ASP A 59 -27.23 -3.29 31.59
N HIS A 60 -27.61 -4.20 32.50
CA HIS A 60 -28.80 -5.04 32.33
C HIS A 60 -30.11 -4.23 32.36
N ASP A 61 -30.10 -3.04 32.97
CA ASP A 61 -31.24 -2.12 33.03
C ASP A 61 -31.24 -1.09 31.90
N GLY A 62 -30.28 -1.21 30.95
CA GLY A 62 -30.15 -0.30 29.83
C GLY A 62 -29.50 1.05 30.19
N GLN A 63 -28.85 1.14 31.37
CA GLN A 63 -28.15 2.37 31.75
C GLN A 63 -26.72 2.40 31.23
N PRO A 64 -26.21 3.59 30.82
CA PRO A 64 -24.88 3.73 30.31
C PRO A 64 -23.82 3.55 31.42
N VAL A 65 -22.91 2.63 31.24
CA VAL A 65 -21.78 2.35 32.14
C VAL A 65 -20.46 2.53 31.38
N ALA A 66 -19.53 3.29 31.94
CA ALA A 66 -18.21 3.49 31.36
C ALA A 66 -17.40 2.19 31.39
N LEU A 67 -16.70 1.89 30.29
CA LEU A 67 -15.74 0.79 30.22
C LEU A 67 -14.37 1.29 30.76
N PRO A 68 -13.92 0.85 31.93
CA PRO A 68 -12.69 1.36 32.53
C PRO A 68 -11.48 1.10 31.65
N GLY A 69 -10.65 2.13 31.41
CA GLY A 69 -9.44 2.04 30.62
C GLY A 69 -9.64 1.75 29.13
N ARG A 70 -10.88 1.93 28.62
CA ARG A 70 -11.21 1.77 27.21
C ARG A 70 -11.70 3.08 26.60
N TYR A 71 -11.15 3.39 25.41
CA TYR A 71 -11.37 4.64 24.73
C TYR A 71 -11.68 4.42 23.25
N ALA A 72 -12.43 5.34 22.69
CA ALA A 72 -12.59 5.53 21.25
C ALA A 72 -11.89 6.83 20.83
N ASN A 73 -11.29 6.81 19.66
CA ASN A 73 -10.82 8.02 19.00
C ASN A 73 -11.91 8.59 18.13
N VAL A 74 -12.23 9.86 18.35
CA VAL A 74 -13.34 10.54 17.68
C VAL A 74 -12.80 11.85 17.10
N ASP A 75 -13.11 12.13 15.83
CA ASP A 75 -12.72 13.37 15.17
C ASP A 75 -13.64 14.55 15.54
N ALA A 76 -13.30 15.75 15.07
CA ALA A 76 -14.06 16.96 15.32
C ALA A 76 -15.51 16.92 14.75
N LYS A 77 -15.77 16.04 13.78
CA LYS A 77 -17.09 15.83 13.18
C LYS A 77 -17.93 14.78 13.91
N GLY A 78 -17.36 14.17 14.98
CA GLY A 78 -18.01 13.11 15.74
C GLY A 78 -17.87 11.72 15.14
N GLN A 79 -17.06 11.55 14.10
CA GLN A 79 -16.82 10.23 13.51
C GLN A 79 -15.80 9.42 14.33
N VAL A 80 -16.15 8.17 14.58
CA VAL A 80 -15.26 7.24 15.29
C VAL A 80 -14.17 6.75 14.35
N ARG A 81 -12.91 7.03 14.69
CA ARG A 81 -11.71 6.69 13.94
C ARG A 81 -10.95 5.50 14.50
N GLY A 82 -11.24 5.10 15.73
CA GLY A 82 -10.65 3.93 16.38
C GLY A 82 -11.41 3.58 17.64
N ILE A 83 -11.41 2.31 18.02
CA ILE A 83 -12.12 1.80 19.20
C ILE A 83 -11.24 0.90 20.03
N ASN A 84 -11.65 0.66 21.28
CA ASN A 84 -11.00 -0.28 22.19
C ASN A 84 -9.54 0.06 22.51
N LEU A 85 -9.20 1.34 22.47
CA LEU A 85 -7.87 1.85 22.76
C LEU A 85 -7.63 1.93 24.28
N THR A 86 -6.38 1.89 24.69
CA THR A 86 -5.99 2.07 26.08
C THR A 86 -5.61 3.54 26.37
N ASP A 87 -5.46 3.87 27.64
CA ASP A 87 -4.96 5.17 28.10
C ASP A 87 -3.53 5.47 27.60
N ARG A 88 -2.71 4.44 27.34
CA ARG A 88 -1.35 4.57 26.81
C ARG A 88 -1.30 4.96 25.32
N TYR A 89 -2.40 4.78 24.59
CA TYR A 89 -2.44 5.13 23.18
C TYR A 89 -2.36 6.66 23.00
N VAL A 90 -1.43 7.12 22.19
CA VAL A 90 -1.24 8.54 21.88
C VAL A 90 -1.71 8.82 20.46
N ASN A 91 -2.64 9.77 20.31
CA ASN A 91 -3.04 10.26 19.00
C ASN A 91 -1.96 11.19 18.43
N ILE A 92 -1.55 10.91 17.21
CA ILE A 92 -0.71 11.80 16.41
C ILE A 92 -1.61 12.45 15.38
N GLN A 93 -1.68 13.79 15.37
CA GLN A 93 -2.49 14.51 14.39
C GLN A 93 -1.85 14.43 13.00
N MET A 94 -2.65 14.67 11.96
CA MET A 94 -2.21 14.51 10.58
C MET A 94 -1.08 15.50 10.24
N GLU A 95 -1.21 16.72 10.69
CA GLU A 95 -0.24 17.79 10.46
C GLU A 95 1.14 17.43 11.06
N ASP A 96 1.13 16.79 12.23
CA ASP A 96 2.36 16.30 12.87
C ASP A 96 2.90 15.05 12.19
N ALA A 97 2.02 14.15 11.76
CA ALA A 97 2.41 12.89 11.12
C ALA A 97 3.09 13.10 9.77
N PHE A 98 2.62 14.08 8.98
CA PHE A 98 3.10 14.30 7.61
C PHE A 98 4.05 15.48 7.47
N GLY A 99 4.05 16.43 8.41
CA GLY A 99 4.85 17.66 8.31
C GLY A 99 6.38 17.47 8.21
N PHE A 100 6.92 16.28 8.56
CA PHE A 100 8.34 16.01 8.31
C PHE A 100 8.61 15.78 6.81
N GLY A 101 7.62 15.28 6.07
CA GLY A 101 7.73 15.04 4.64
C GLY A 101 7.87 16.33 3.84
N ASP A 102 7.39 17.47 4.36
CA ASP A 102 7.57 18.77 3.72
C ASP A 102 9.06 19.11 3.57
N ALA A 103 9.89 18.71 4.55
CA ALA A 103 11.34 18.90 4.45
C ALA A 103 11.98 18.04 3.32
N ILE A 104 11.39 16.92 2.94
CA ILE A 104 11.82 16.11 1.80
C ILE A 104 11.42 16.81 0.49
N VAL A 105 10.20 17.35 0.44
CA VAL A 105 9.70 18.11 -0.72
C VAL A 105 10.50 19.39 -0.93
N ASP A 106 10.78 20.13 0.13
CA ASP A 106 11.59 21.35 0.09
C ASP A 106 13.02 21.11 -0.40
N SER A 107 13.57 19.92 -0.19
CA SER A 107 14.88 19.55 -0.74
C SER A 107 14.88 19.27 -2.24
N GLY A 108 13.69 19.16 -2.85
CA GLY A 108 13.52 18.81 -4.27
C GLY A 108 13.58 17.30 -4.56
N GLU A 109 13.76 16.45 -3.54
CA GLU A 109 13.90 14.99 -3.72
C GLU A 109 12.55 14.28 -3.92
N ALA A 110 11.44 14.91 -3.52
CA ALA A 110 10.11 14.35 -3.64
C ALA A 110 9.04 15.39 -3.94
N ALA A 111 7.86 14.91 -4.31
CA ALA A 111 6.66 15.73 -4.45
C ALA A 111 5.47 15.01 -3.80
N TRP A 112 4.69 15.73 -3.00
CA TRP A 112 3.44 15.20 -2.46
C TRP A 112 2.45 14.93 -3.59
N GLU A 113 1.94 13.73 -3.67
CA GLU A 113 0.99 13.36 -4.71
C GLU A 113 -0.43 13.25 -4.17
N ARG A 114 -0.61 12.58 -3.05
CA ARG A 114 -1.93 12.44 -2.45
C ARG A 114 -1.91 11.93 -1.02
N ALA A 115 -3.01 12.14 -0.32
CA ALA A 115 -3.29 11.51 0.95
C ALA A 115 -4.54 10.68 0.90
N GLY A 116 -4.68 9.84 1.93
CA GLY A 116 -5.71 8.95 1.96
C GLY A 116 -6.06 8.26 3.28
N SER A 117 -7.30 7.64 3.44
CA SER A 117 -7.68 6.79 4.56
C SER A 117 -8.26 5.44 4.14
N ALA A 118 -8.07 4.45 4.97
CA ALA A 118 -8.66 3.13 4.88
C ALA A 118 -9.30 2.76 6.23
N LYS A 119 -9.95 1.59 6.32
CA LYS A 119 -10.57 1.10 7.56
C LYS A 119 -11.51 2.12 8.21
N ASN A 120 -12.41 2.67 7.42
CA ASN A 120 -13.35 3.72 7.86
C ASN A 120 -12.65 4.96 8.46
N GLY A 121 -11.48 5.30 7.92
CA GLY A 121 -10.71 6.47 8.35
C GLY A 121 -9.84 6.25 9.59
N SER A 122 -9.71 5.01 10.07
CA SER A 122 -8.83 4.69 11.19
C SER A 122 -7.36 4.64 10.77
N LEU A 123 -7.07 4.20 9.55
CA LEU A 123 -5.74 4.22 8.95
C LEU A 123 -5.67 5.35 7.91
N VAL A 124 -4.70 6.23 8.04
CA VAL A 124 -4.48 7.35 7.11
C VAL A 124 -3.09 7.25 6.51
N PHE A 125 -2.95 7.61 5.24
CA PHE A 125 -1.66 7.65 4.56
C PHE A 125 -1.49 8.93 3.76
N GLY A 126 -0.23 9.38 3.62
CA GLY A 126 0.22 10.37 2.65
C GLY A 126 1.25 9.73 1.74
N CYS A 127 1.20 10.05 0.46
CA CYS A 127 2.05 9.47 -0.57
C CYS A 127 2.85 10.56 -1.26
N MET A 128 4.16 10.37 -1.37
CA MET A 128 5.05 11.22 -2.16
C MET A 128 5.81 10.40 -3.19
N GLU A 129 5.95 10.95 -4.38
CA GLU A 129 6.80 10.41 -5.44
C GLU A 129 8.22 10.93 -5.26
N LEU A 130 9.21 10.05 -5.42
CA LEU A 130 10.62 10.43 -5.39
C LEU A 130 11.08 10.72 -6.82
N THR A 131 11.09 12.01 -7.18
CA THR A 131 11.12 12.52 -8.55
C THR A 131 12.40 12.24 -9.33
N HIS A 132 13.52 12.01 -8.64
CA HIS A 132 14.85 11.82 -9.26
C HIS A 132 15.38 10.39 -9.16
N LEU A 133 14.55 9.47 -8.67
CA LEU A 133 14.91 8.07 -8.52
C LEU A 133 14.10 7.21 -9.50
N GLY A 134 14.76 6.18 -10.01
CA GLY A 134 14.12 5.19 -10.84
C GLY A 134 14.86 3.86 -10.76
N VAL A 135 14.16 2.75 -10.96
CA VAL A 135 14.74 1.42 -11.03
C VAL A 135 14.55 0.88 -12.43
N LYS A 136 15.66 0.68 -13.15
CA LYS A 136 15.66 0.10 -14.49
C LYS A 136 15.62 -1.41 -14.41
N VAL A 137 14.68 -2.00 -15.13
CA VAL A 137 14.56 -3.46 -15.19
C VAL A 137 15.04 -3.94 -16.56
N PRO A 138 16.14 -4.71 -16.65
CA PRO A 138 16.67 -5.16 -17.92
C PRO A 138 15.64 -5.96 -18.74
N GLY A 139 15.45 -5.59 -20.01
CA GLY A 139 14.52 -6.27 -20.92
C GLY A 139 13.03 -5.94 -20.68
N ASP A 140 12.72 -5.01 -19.78
CA ASP A 140 11.37 -4.50 -19.57
C ASP A 140 11.16 -3.13 -20.25
N ASP A 141 11.45 -3.08 -21.53
CA ASP A 141 11.42 -1.81 -22.29
C ASP A 141 10.01 -1.19 -22.35
N GLN A 142 8.96 -2.01 -22.25
CA GLN A 142 7.58 -1.53 -22.25
C GLN A 142 7.14 -1.04 -20.86
N GLY A 143 7.77 -1.56 -19.79
CA GLY A 143 7.41 -1.26 -18.41
C GLY A 143 7.78 0.15 -17.98
N GLY A 144 8.80 0.71 -18.60
CA GLY A 144 9.45 1.94 -18.14
C GLY A 144 10.24 1.75 -16.83
N ASP A 145 10.93 2.80 -16.42
CA ASP A 145 11.62 2.80 -15.13
C ASP A 145 10.60 2.75 -14.00
N MET A 146 10.80 1.85 -13.03
CA MET A 146 9.91 1.83 -11.86
C MET A 146 10.13 3.08 -11.02
N VAL A 147 9.04 3.70 -10.63
CA VAL A 147 9.02 4.93 -9.84
C VAL A 147 8.88 4.59 -8.36
N PRO A 148 9.81 5.01 -7.49
CA PRO A 148 9.69 4.80 -6.05
C PRO A 148 8.76 5.83 -5.41
N TYR A 149 7.99 5.35 -4.45
CA TYR A 149 7.06 6.11 -3.64
C TYR A 149 7.37 5.91 -2.16
N LEU A 150 7.31 6.99 -1.41
CA LEU A 150 7.32 6.94 0.06
C LEU A 150 5.88 7.20 0.54
N LEU A 151 5.28 6.19 1.14
CA LEU A 151 3.99 6.29 1.80
C LEU A 151 4.21 6.43 3.30
N ILE A 152 3.68 7.48 3.90
CA ILE A 152 3.69 7.70 5.34
C ILE A 152 2.35 7.25 5.87
N LEU A 153 2.35 6.40 6.89
CA LEU A 153 1.15 5.80 7.49
C LEU A 153 0.98 6.32 8.91
N ASN A 154 -0.25 6.69 9.25
CA ASN A 154 -0.66 6.96 10.63
C ASN A 154 -1.98 6.22 10.93
N SER A 155 -2.14 5.72 12.14
CA SER A 155 -3.37 5.03 12.55
C SER A 155 -3.97 5.66 13.79
N PHE A 156 -5.28 5.80 13.80
CA PHE A 156 -6.07 6.19 14.97
C PHE A 156 -6.69 4.98 15.68
N GLY A 157 -6.66 3.81 15.07
CA GLY A 157 -7.21 2.55 15.61
C GLY A 157 -6.15 1.59 16.13
N GLY A 158 -4.85 1.92 15.98
CA GLY A 158 -3.75 1.07 16.42
C GLY A 158 -3.38 -0.05 15.42
N GLU A 159 -3.87 0.02 14.17
CA GLU A 159 -3.58 -0.97 13.13
C GLU A 159 -2.13 -0.93 12.64
N ALA A 160 -1.52 0.25 12.70
CA ALA A 160 -0.13 0.47 12.32
C ALA A 160 0.52 1.54 13.21
N PRO A 161 1.83 1.45 13.48
CA PRO A 161 2.57 2.57 14.06
C PRO A 161 2.64 3.73 13.05
N LEU A 162 2.94 4.94 13.52
CA LEU A 162 3.43 5.98 12.62
C LEU A 162 4.70 5.48 11.95
N GLY A 163 4.71 5.42 10.63
CA GLY A 163 5.80 4.82 9.89
C GLY A 163 5.78 5.14 8.42
N GLY A 164 6.82 4.69 7.73
CA GLY A 164 6.95 4.76 6.28
C GLY A 164 6.93 3.39 5.63
N LEU A 165 6.42 3.37 4.41
CA LEU A 165 6.43 2.25 3.49
C LEU A 165 7.01 2.73 2.17
N ILE A 166 8.01 2.02 1.66
CA ILE A 166 8.59 2.29 0.35
C ILE A 166 7.99 1.29 -0.64
N ALA A 167 7.36 1.81 -1.69
CA ALA A 167 6.78 1.02 -2.76
C ALA A 167 7.31 1.52 -4.11
N PHE A 168 7.37 0.62 -5.08
CA PHE A 168 7.77 0.94 -6.45
C PHE A 168 6.60 0.64 -7.39
N ILE A 169 6.36 1.56 -8.29
CA ILE A 169 5.31 1.40 -9.31
C ILE A 169 5.97 1.13 -10.65
N ARG A 170 5.54 0.06 -11.31
CA ARG A 170 5.84 -0.20 -12.71
C ARG A 170 4.84 0.59 -13.57
N PRO A 171 5.26 1.61 -14.34
CA PRO A 171 4.35 2.59 -14.95
C PRO A 171 3.28 1.99 -15.87
N VAL A 172 3.66 1.03 -16.71
CA VAL A 172 2.75 0.45 -17.73
C VAL A 172 1.50 -0.23 -17.15
N CYS A 173 1.58 -0.74 -15.94
CA CYS A 173 0.48 -1.49 -15.33
C CYS A 173 0.10 -1.01 -13.94
N THR A 174 0.80 -0.01 -13.42
CA THR A 174 0.66 0.52 -12.06
C THR A 174 0.73 -0.54 -10.95
N ASN A 175 1.39 -1.68 -11.22
CA ASN A 175 1.63 -2.73 -10.22
C ASN A 175 2.57 -2.23 -9.14
N THR A 176 2.29 -2.61 -7.90
CA THR A 176 3.20 -2.36 -6.79
C THR A 176 4.25 -3.45 -6.66
N PHE A 177 5.49 -3.03 -6.52
CA PHE A 177 6.59 -3.86 -6.05
C PHE A 177 7.00 -3.36 -4.66
N GLU A 178 6.74 -4.17 -3.66
CA GLU A 178 7.26 -3.97 -2.31
C GLU A 178 8.28 -5.07 -2.08
N ALA A 179 9.48 -4.70 -1.65
CA ALA A 179 10.51 -5.69 -1.39
C ALA A 179 10.08 -6.60 -0.24
N ALA A 180 10.29 -7.89 -0.44
CA ALA A 180 9.92 -8.90 0.53
C ALA A 180 10.82 -8.89 1.77
N LYS A 181 10.36 -9.55 2.83
CA LYS A 181 11.20 -9.98 3.95
C LYS A 181 12.44 -10.70 3.41
N GLY A 182 13.63 -10.18 3.64
CA GLY A 182 14.89 -10.75 3.15
C GLY A 182 15.79 -9.75 2.45
N THR A 183 15.31 -8.56 2.12
CA THR A 183 16.18 -7.43 1.82
C THR A 183 16.89 -6.95 3.09
N LYS A 184 18.11 -6.45 2.94
CA LYS A 184 18.89 -5.93 4.08
C LYS A 184 18.28 -4.66 4.65
N THR A 185 17.63 -3.88 3.78
CA THR A 185 16.98 -2.62 4.14
C THR A 185 15.46 -2.84 4.25
N PRO A 186 14.85 -2.42 5.37
CA PRO A 186 13.41 -2.57 5.54
C PRO A 186 12.65 -1.63 4.60
N TYR A 187 11.70 -2.18 3.83
CA TYR A 187 10.75 -1.37 3.03
C TYR A 187 9.70 -0.68 3.90
N ARG A 188 9.60 -1.06 5.18
CA ARG A 188 8.76 -0.43 6.21
C ARG A 188 9.61 -0.02 7.38
N PHE A 189 9.40 1.17 7.88
CA PHE A 189 10.10 1.69 9.06
C PHE A 189 9.17 2.52 9.94
N SER A 190 9.46 2.55 11.22
CA SER A 190 8.72 3.39 12.17
C SER A 190 9.35 4.77 12.24
N ILE A 191 8.51 5.79 12.30
CA ILE A 191 8.90 7.17 12.41
C ILE A 191 8.77 7.60 13.87
N ARG A 192 9.81 8.18 14.45
CA ARG A 192 9.73 8.75 15.79
C ARG A 192 9.06 10.12 15.70
N HIS A 193 8.00 10.28 16.49
CA HIS A 193 7.35 11.59 16.57
C HIS A 193 8.23 12.59 17.30
N THR A 194 8.48 13.75 16.70
CA THR A 194 9.16 14.87 17.29
C THR A 194 8.52 16.19 16.84
N GLY A 195 8.30 17.09 17.80
CA GLY A 195 7.70 18.41 17.54
C GLY A 195 8.70 19.48 17.10
N THR A 196 10.03 19.18 17.14
CA THR A 196 11.06 20.18 16.79
C THR A 196 11.37 20.16 15.30
N LEU A 197 11.75 21.31 14.74
CA LEU A 197 12.18 21.43 13.34
C LEU A 197 13.39 20.53 13.05
N ASP A 198 14.41 20.59 13.92
CA ASP A 198 15.60 19.74 13.78
C ASP A 198 15.26 18.25 13.81
N GLY A 199 14.32 17.85 14.66
CA GLY A 199 13.84 16.48 14.68
C GLY A 199 13.11 16.08 13.41
N LYS A 200 12.30 16.95 12.81
CA LYS A 200 11.64 16.70 11.52
C LYS A 200 12.65 16.59 10.38
N LEU A 201 13.65 17.47 10.33
CA LEU A 201 14.75 17.40 9.36
C LEU A 201 15.56 16.12 9.50
N GLN A 202 15.86 15.71 10.73
CA GLN A 202 16.56 14.45 10.98
C GLN A 202 15.75 13.24 10.49
N MET A 203 14.47 13.21 10.77
CA MET A 203 13.56 12.15 10.28
C MET A 203 13.50 12.11 8.75
N ALA A 204 13.44 13.27 8.09
CA ALA A 204 13.46 13.36 6.64
C ALA A 204 14.76 12.77 6.05
N ARG A 205 15.92 13.11 6.62
CA ARG A 205 17.21 12.55 6.19
C ARG A 205 17.31 11.05 6.41
N GLU A 206 16.83 10.54 7.54
CA GLU A 206 16.79 9.10 7.82
C GLU A 206 15.89 8.37 6.85
N ALA A 207 14.68 8.90 6.56
CA ALA A 207 13.75 8.33 5.61
C ALA A 207 14.34 8.28 4.20
N LEU A 208 14.96 9.36 3.73
CA LEU A 208 15.64 9.40 2.43
C LEU A 208 16.81 8.43 2.38
N GLY A 209 17.66 8.38 3.42
CA GLY A 209 18.78 7.45 3.49
C GLY A 209 18.35 5.98 3.39
N ILE A 210 17.28 5.60 4.09
CA ILE A 210 16.67 4.26 3.99
C ILE A 210 16.16 4.03 2.56
N THR A 211 15.51 5.02 1.97
CA THR A 211 14.95 4.90 0.63
C THR A 211 16.02 4.71 -0.43
N PHE A 212 17.12 5.48 -0.40
CA PHE A 212 18.22 5.31 -1.36
C PHE A 212 18.87 3.92 -1.28
N GLN A 213 19.11 3.41 -0.06
CA GLN A 213 19.63 2.06 0.12
C GLN A 213 18.66 1.03 -0.44
N HIS A 214 17.37 1.20 -0.20
CA HIS A 214 16.35 0.29 -0.68
C HIS A 214 16.23 0.29 -2.21
N VAL A 215 16.33 1.46 -2.85
CA VAL A 215 16.35 1.57 -4.32
C VAL A 215 17.48 0.72 -4.92
N ALA A 216 18.69 0.79 -4.37
CA ALA A 216 19.82 0.00 -4.84
C ALA A 216 19.59 -1.52 -4.68
N GLU A 217 19.00 -1.95 -3.56
CA GLU A 217 18.66 -3.36 -3.34
C GLU A 217 17.56 -3.84 -4.30
N VAL A 218 16.54 -3.01 -4.54
CA VAL A 218 15.47 -3.31 -5.48
C VAL A 218 16.00 -3.38 -6.91
N GLN A 219 16.93 -2.50 -7.30
CA GLN A 219 17.59 -2.57 -8.61
C GLN A 219 18.32 -3.92 -8.81
N ALA A 220 19.06 -4.38 -7.81
CA ALA A 220 19.75 -5.66 -7.88
C ALA A 220 18.77 -6.84 -7.98
N LEU A 221 17.71 -6.79 -7.16
CA LEU A 221 16.67 -7.81 -7.10
C LEU A 221 15.89 -7.93 -8.40
N THR A 222 15.43 -6.81 -8.95
CA THR A 222 14.68 -6.79 -10.22
C THR A 222 15.54 -7.20 -11.40
N THR A 223 16.83 -6.83 -11.40
CA THR A 223 17.79 -7.31 -12.38
C THR A 223 17.92 -8.84 -12.32
N HIS A 224 18.05 -9.41 -11.12
CA HIS A 224 18.08 -10.85 -10.94
C HIS A 224 16.81 -11.53 -11.47
N LEU A 225 15.64 -11.03 -11.10
CA LEU A 225 14.35 -11.58 -11.58
C LEU A 225 14.20 -11.48 -13.11
N ALA A 226 14.61 -10.37 -13.70
CA ALA A 226 14.52 -10.16 -15.15
C ALA A 226 15.44 -11.08 -15.96
N THR A 227 16.59 -11.42 -15.40
CA THR A 227 17.58 -12.32 -16.05
C THR A 227 17.32 -13.80 -15.78
N THR A 228 16.57 -14.14 -14.73
CA THR A 228 16.19 -15.53 -14.42
C THR A 228 15.15 -16.04 -15.40
N LYS A 229 15.56 -16.95 -16.30
CA LYS A 229 14.66 -17.58 -17.29
C LYS A 229 13.92 -18.75 -16.66
N LEU A 230 12.64 -18.87 -16.98
CA LEU A 230 11.74 -19.89 -16.46
C LEU A 230 11.04 -20.62 -17.60
N VAL A 231 10.95 -21.93 -17.48
CA VAL A 231 10.07 -22.74 -18.34
C VAL A 231 8.66 -22.79 -17.74
N GLU A 232 7.69 -23.12 -18.56
CA GLU A 232 6.27 -23.10 -18.22
C GLU A 232 5.95 -23.90 -16.94
N SER A 233 6.51 -25.09 -16.79
CA SER A 233 6.30 -25.93 -15.60
C SER A 233 6.82 -25.28 -14.31
N GLN A 234 7.92 -24.52 -14.39
CA GLN A 234 8.44 -23.78 -13.24
C GLN A 234 7.52 -22.61 -12.89
N VAL A 235 7.01 -21.88 -13.88
CA VAL A 235 6.03 -20.81 -13.65
C VAL A 235 4.79 -21.36 -12.95
N GLN A 236 4.25 -22.47 -13.45
CA GLN A 236 3.08 -23.13 -12.84
C GLN A 236 3.36 -23.55 -11.39
N ALA A 237 4.49 -24.15 -11.12
CA ALA A 237 4.89 -24.57 -9.77
C ALA A 237 4.99 -23.38 -8.80
N ILE A 238 5.52 -22.23 -9.26
CA ILE A 238 5.60 -21.00 -8.45
C ILE A 238 4.20 -20.48 -8.12
N LEU A 239 3.30 -20.43 -9.10
CA LEU A 239 1.93 -19.98 -8.90
C LEU A 239 1.16 -20.91 -7.95
N ASP A 240 1.33 -22.22 -8.09
CA ASP A 240 0.71 -23.21 -7.22
C ASP A 240 1.22 -23.07 -5.78
N ALA A 241 2.51 -22.86 -5.57
CA ALA A 241 3.08 -22.60 -4.25
C ALA A 241 2.59 -21.25 -3.66
N THR A 242 2.47 -20.21 -4.51
CA THR A 242 2.02 -18.88 -4.08
C THR A 242 0.58 -18.88 -3.60
N PHE A 243 -0.28 -19.61 -4.30
CA PHE A 243 -1.72 -19.64 -4.07
C PHE A 243 -2.20 -20.97 -3.48
N ALA A 244 -1.29 -21.76 -2.89
CA ALA A 244 -1.66 -23.01 -2.26
C ALA A 244 -2.83 -22.85 -1.28
N ASP A 245 -3.78 -23.80 -1.35
CA ASP A 245 -4.89 -23.91 -0.42
C ASP A 245 -4.53 -24.96 0.64
N PRO A 246 -4.41 -24.57 1.92
CA PRO A 246 -4.10 -25.51 2.98
C PRO A 246 -5.11 -26.65 3.13
N ASP A 247 -6.37 -26.40 2.79
CA ASP A 247 -7.49 -27.34 2.95
C ASP A 247 -7.62 -28.30 1.75
N HIS A 248 -6.99 -27.98 0.59
CA HIS A 248 -7.07 -28.76 -0.64
C HIS A 248 -5.68 -28.98 -1.25
N LYS A 249 -4.79 -29.63 -0.52
CA LYS A 249 -3.35 -29.75 -0.88
C LYS A 249 -3.09 -30.55 -2.16
N ASP A 250 -3.99 -31.43 -2.53
CA ASP A 250 -3.86 -32.32 -3.71
C ASP A 250 -4.46 -31.69 -4.99
N GLN A 251 -4.99 -30.47 -4.92
CA GLN A 251 -5.62 -29.81 -6.05
C GLN A 251 -4.97 -28.44 -6.28
N ARG A 252 -4.82 -28.10 -7.55
CA ARG A 252 -4.40 -26.77 -7.95
C ARG A 252 -5.48 -25.76 -7.55
N SER A 253 -5.09 -24.70 -6.84
CA SER A 253 -6.06 -23.72 -6.37
C SER A 253 -6.72 -22.98 -7.53
N PRO A 254 -8.04 -22.67 -7.45
CA PRO A 254 -8.72 -21.89 -8.49
C PRO A 254 -8.06 -20.53 -8.72
N LEU A 255 -7.41 -19.97 -7.71
CA LEU A 255 -6.70 -18.70 -7.82
C LEU A 255 -5.40 -18.84 -8.61
N ALA A 256 -4.64 -19.91 -8.40
CA ALA A 256 -3.44 -20.20 -9.17
C ALA A 256 -3.76 -20.37 -10.66
N ILE A 257 -4.89 -21.02 -10.99
CA ILE A 257 -5.37 -21.15 -12.37
C ILE A 257 -5.69 -19.78 -12.99
N LYS A 258 -6.44 -18.94 -12.28
CA LYS A 258 -6.77 -17.58 -12.75
C LYS A 258 -5.55 -16.71 -12.97
N VAL A 259 -4.55 -16.79 -12.10
CA VAL A 259 -3.29 -16.04 -12.26
C VAL A 259 -2.47 -16.60 -13.42
N TRP A 260 -2.50 -17.91 -13.63
CA TRP A 260 -1.89 -18.54 -14.82
C TRP A 260 -2.53 -18.03 -16.12
N ASP A 261 -3.87 -18.04 -16.22
CA ASP A 261 -4.58 -17.53 -17.38
C ASP A 261 -4.26 -16.06 -17.64
N HIS A 262 -4.19 -15.27 -16.55
CA HIS A 262 -3.79 -13.86 -16.61
C HIS A 262 -2.34 -13.69 -17.09
N TYR A 263 -1.40 -14.51 -16.59
CA TYR A 263 0.00 -14.52 -17.03
C TYR A 263 0.12 -14.77 -18.54
N GLN A 264 -0.70 -15.68 -19.08
CA GLN A 264 -0.67 -15.98 -20.51
C GLN A 264 -1.27 -14.83 -21.36
N ALA A 265 -2.30 -14.16 -20.87
CA ALA A 265 -3.12 -13.24 -21.66
C ALA A 265 -2.73 -11.75 -21.50
N SER A 266 -2.10 -11.36 -20.38
CA SER A 266 -1.86 -9.93 -20.11
C SER A 266 -0.84 -9.31 -21.09
N PRO A 267 -1.22 -8.25 -21.82
CA PRO A 267 -0.31 -7.55 -22.74
C PRO A 267 0.81 -6.79 -21.99
N THR A 268 0.62 -6.46 -20.70
CA THR A 268 1.65 -5.76 -19.90
C THR A 268 2.86 -6.63 -19.63
N LEU A 269 2.76 -7.95 -19.85
CA LEU A 269 3.81 -8.92 -19.65
C LEU A 269 4.56 -9.24 -20.95
N ASP A 270 4.16 -8.66 -22.09
CA ASP A 270 4.87 -8.85 -23.35
C ASP A 270 6.33 -8.38 -23.20
N GLY A 271 7.26 -9.19 -23.67
CA GLY A 271 8.70 -8.97 -23.52
C GLY A 271 9.32 -9.49 -22.22
N ILE A 272 8.55 -9.67 -21.15
CA ILE A 272 9.05 -10.20 -19.86
C ILE A 272 8.51 -11.59 -19.51
N ARG A 273 7.59 -12.17 -20.31
CA ARG A 273 7.17 -13.56 -20.12
C ARG A 273 8.35 -14.52 -20.20
N GLY A 274 8.30 -15.61 -19.44
CA GLY A 274 9.40 -16.56 -19.31
C GLY A 274 10.54 -16.05 -18.44
N THR A 275 10.33 -14.99 -17.67
CA THR A 275 11.30 -14.52 -16.67
C THR A 275 10.68 -14.48 -15.28
N GLY A 276 11.51 -14.52 -14.24
CA GLY A 276 11.06 -14.32 -12.86
C GLY A 276 10.33 -12.98 -12.66
N TRP A 277 10.77 -11.94 -13.37
CA TRP A 277 10.12 -10.63 -13.35
C TRP A 277 8.72 -10.68 -13.94
N GLY A 278 8.53 -11.38 -15.06
CA GLY A 278 7.20 -11.57 -15.66
C GLY A 278 6.24 -12.31 -14.74
N VAL A 279 6.72 -13.37 -14.06
CA VAL A 279 5.87 -14.11 -13.09
C VAL A 279 5.50 -13.25 -11.89
N PHE A 280 6.46 -12.50 -11.33
CA PHE A 280 6.17 -11.59 -10.22
C PHE A 280 5.14 -10.52 -10.61
N ASN A 281 5.27 -9.94 -11.83
CA ASN A 281 4.30 -8.95 -12.31
C ASN A 281 2.93 -9.54 -12.56
N ALA A 282 2.81 -10.77 -13.07
CA ALA A 282 1.52 -11.44 -13.21
C ALA A 282 0.79 -11.59 -11.86
N VAL A 283 1.52 -12.01 -10.82
CA VAL A 283 0.96 -12.11 -9.46
C VAL A 283 0.55 -10.74 -8.94
N SER A 284 1.42 -9.73 -9.08
CA SER A 284 1.13 -8.38 -8.61
C SER A 284 -0.05 -7.75 -9.34
N GLU A 285 -0.07 -7.82 -10.67
CA GLU A 285 -1.13 -7.28 -11.51
C GLU A 285 -2.48 -7.91 -11.17
N TYR A 286 -2.50 -9.22 -11.01
CA TYR A 286 -3.72 -9.92 -10.63
C TYR A 286 -4.26 -9.45 -9.28
N LEU A 287 -3.39 -9.38 -8.26
CA LEU A 287 -3.77 -8.93 -6.92
C LEU A 287 -4.13 -7.45 -6.86
N ASP A 288 -3.42 -6.60 -7.61
CA ASP A 288 -3.60 -5.15 -7.56
C ASP A 288 -4.81 -4.68 -8.39
N HIS A 289 -5.12 -5.37 -9.50
CA HIS A 289 -6.08 -4.84 -10.49
C HIS A 289 -7.19 -5.81 -10.91
N VAL A 290 -6.93 -7.11 -10.90
CA VAL A 290 -7.86 -8.12 -11.47
C VAL A 290 -8.69 -8.80 -10.41
N GLN A 291 -8.13 -9.06 -9.23
CA GLN A 291 -8.84 -9.74 -8.15
C GLN A 291 -10.05 -8.94 -7.69
N ASP A 292 -11.20 -9.61 -7.63
CA ASP A 292 -12.44 -9.05 -7.10
C ASP A 292 -12.39 -9.05 -5.56
N TYR A 293 -12.31 -7.86 -4.97
CA TYR A 293 -12.38 -7.65 -3.54
C TYR A 293 -13.82 -7.33 -3.14
N ARG A 294 -14.50 -8.32 -2.54
CA ARG A 294 -15.89 -8.17 -2.11
C ARG A 294 -15.97 -7.72 -0.66
N PRO A 295 -16.54 -6.54 -0.39
CA PRO A 295 -16.79 -6.11 0.98
C PRO A 295 -17.78 -7.05 1.68
N ARG A 296 -17.59 -7.26 2.97
CA ARG A 296 -18.60 -7.92 3.81
C ARG A 296 -19.67 -6.89 4.16
N GLY A 297 -20.85 -7.00 3.57
CA GLY A 297 -21.98 -6.11 3.78
C GLY A 297 -22.20 -5.09 2.64
N ALA A 298 -23.38 -4.47 2.63
CA ALA A 298 -23.85 -3.63 1.52
C ALA A 298 -23.18 -2.25 1.41
N ALA A 299 -22.42 -1.84 2.41
CA ALA A 299 -21.85 -0.48 2.52
C ALA A 299 -20.34 -0.38 2.28
N GLY A 300 -19.67 -1.48 1.90
CA GLY A 300 -18.22 -1.46 1.70
C GLY A 300 -17.82 -1.02 0.30
N ASP A 301 -16.79 -0.16 0.21
CA ASP A 301 -16.19 0.23 -1.06
C ASP A 301 -15.10 -0.78 -1.49
N PRO A 302 -15.23 -1.41 -2.67
CA PRO A 302 -14.23 -2.36 -3.19
C PRO A 302 -12.84 -1.75 -3.38
N LEU A 303 -12.76 -0.45 -3.73
CA LEU A 303 -11.49 0.25 -3.91
C LEU A 303 -10.78 0.50 -2.59
N ALA A 304 -11.52 0.93 -1.56
CA ALA A 304 -10.99 1.08 -0.22
C ALA A 304 -10.50 -0.26 0.34
N LEU A 305 -11.25 -1.34 0.12
CA LEU A 305 -10.85 -2.69 0.53
C LEU A 305 -9.60 -3.19 -0.22
N ARG A 306 -9.48 -2.86 -1.51
CA ARG A 306 -8.26 -3.14 -2.29
C ARG A 306 -7.06 -2.42 -1.71
N ALA A 307 -7.15 -1.10 -1.50
CA ALA A 307 -6.07 -0.31 -0.90
C ALA A 307 -5.67 -0.84 0.49
N GLU A 308 -6.64 -1.18 1.32
CA GLU A 308 -6.38 -1.81 2.62
C GLU A 308 -5.59 -3.12 2.49
N ASN A 309 -5.99 -4.01 1.57
CA ASN A 309 -5.30 -5.28 1.35
C ASN A 309 -3.87 -5.10 0.85
N LEU A 310 -3.62 -4.06 0.07
CA LEU A 310 -2.27 -3.74 -0.43
C LEU A 310 -1.41 -3.09 0.65
N LEU A 311 -1.94 -2.14 1.42
CA LEU A 311 -1.18 -1.41 2.43
C LEU A 311 -0.87 -2.24 3.68
N VAL A 312 -1.82 -3.05 4.14
CA VAL A 312 -1.72 -3.75 5.44
C VAL A 312 -2.27 -5.19 5.43
N GLY A 313 -2.72 -5.69 4.28
CA GLY A 313 -3.49 -6.91 4.18
C GLY A 313 -2.76 -8.13 3.58
N LYS A 314 -3.56 -9.13 3.18
CA LYS A 314 -3.08 -10.43 2.71
C LYS A 314 -2.44 -10.42 1.32
N ALA A 315 -2.75 -9.43 0.47
CA ALA A 315 -2.20 -9.33 -0.88
C ALA A 315 -0.67 -9.25 -0.84
N GLN A 316 -0.13 -8.43 0.06
CA GLN A 316 1.31 -8.32 0.28
C GLN A 316 1.94 -9.66 0.66
N GLY A 317 1.33 -10.43 1.54
CA GLY A 317 1.83 -11.76 1.91
C GLY A 317 1.93 -12.73 0.73
N LYS A 318 1.00 -12.66 -0.24
CA LYS A 318 1.07 -13.48 -1.46
C LYS A 318 2.21 -13.03 -2.39
N LYS A 319 2.43 -11.73 -2.57
CA LYS A 319 3.58 -11.21 -3.31
C LYS A 319 4.91 -11.65 -2.68
N GLU A 320 5.01 -11.63 -1.34
CA GLU A 320 6.19 -12.13 -0.61
C GLU A 320 6.45 -13.62 -0.85
N VAL A 321 5.39 -14.44 -0.86
CA VAL A 321 5.51 -15.89 -1.15
C VAL A 321 6.02 -16.11 -2.56
N ALA A 322 5.45 -15.41 -3.55
CA ALA A 322 5.89 -15.48 -4.95
C ALA A 322 7.36 -15.09 -5.09
N LEU A 323 7.76 -13.98 -4.49
CA LEU A 323 9.14 -13.51 -4.54
C LEU A 323 10.12 -14.50 -3.92
N LYS A 324 9.78 -15.08 -2.75
CA LYS A 324 10.61 -16.12 -2.12
C LYS A 324 10.76 -17.37 -3.01
N ALA A 325 9.67 -17.80 -3.64
CA ALA A 325 9.70 -18.93 -4.55
C ALA A 325 10.60 -18.66 -5.78
N LEU A 326 10.54 -17.45 -6.33
CA LEU A 326 11.36 -17.00 -7.43
C LEU A 326 12.87 -16.95 -7.07
N LEU A 327 13.19 -16.45 -5.89
CA LEU A 327 14.58 -16.35 -5.39
C LEU A 327 15.18 -17.71 -5.01
N ALA A 328 14.38 -18.75 -4.82
CA ALA A 328 14.83 -20.09 -4.54
C ALA A 328 15.25 -20.87 -5.81
N ILE A 329 14.96 -20.35 -6.99
CA ILE A 329 15.35 -20.95 -8.27
C ILE A 329 16.83 -20.69 -8.50
N LYS A 330 17.56 -21.77 -8.78
CA LYS A 330 19.00 -21.75 -9.04
C LYS A 330 19.27 -21.67 -10.54
#